data_5ba7b3bacafcef99196792264db52be7
#
_entry.id   5ba7b3bacafcef99196792264db52be7
#
_cell.length_a   1.000
_cell.length_b   1.000
_cell.length_c   1.000
_cell.angle_alpha   90.00
_cell.angle_beta   90.00
_cell.angle_gamma   90.00
#
_symmetry.space_group_name_H-M   'P 1'
#
loop_
_entity.id
_entity.type
_entity.pdbx_description
1 polymer ?
#
loop_
_entity_poly.entity_id
_entity_poly.type
_entity_poly.pdbx_seq_one_letter_code
_entity_poly.pdbx_strand_id
1 'polypeptide(L)'
;MSKQTPRLIFTDGAAPNNQNGCKHGGLGVVVLNNQEEVLETYKARVEPKSGETRTTNNRCEMLAVIKALELAEPEDIIHTDNEMIAKGYNEWLKGWKLKGWKNASKKPVANQDLWQRIDKLKQEKPTVVVKWVRGHSGIYGNELADNLATEAAA
;
A
#
# COMPACT_ATOMS: atom_id res chain seq x y z
N MET A 1 -4.80 31.37 -7.50
CA MET A 1 -4.13 30.11 -7.73
C MET A 1 -5.13 28.97 -7.65
N SER A 2 -5.22 28.17 -8.68
CA SER A 2 -6.19 27.09 -8.70
C SER A 2 -5.76 25.97 -7.74
N LYS A 3 -6.74 25.42 -7.04
CA LYS A 3 -6.51 24.26 -6.18
C LYS A 3 -6.19 23.05 -7.04
N GLN A 4 -5.17 22.31 -6.67
CA GLN A 4 -4.80 21.10 -7.40
C GLN A 4 -5.92 20.07 -7.27
N THR A 5 -6.33 19.47 -8.40
CA THR A 5 -7.31 18.41 -8.41
C THR A 5 -6.65 17.13 -7.90
N PRO A 6 -7.22 16.46 -6.90
CA PRO A 6 -6.66 15.21 -6.38
C PRO A 6 -6.57 14.16 -7.48
N ARG A 7 -5.45 13.44 -7.50
CA ARG A 7 -5.28 12.28 -8.36
C ARG A 7 -5.74 11.04 -7.61
N LEU A 8 -6.11 10.03 -8.35
CA LEU A 8 -6.57 8.76 -7.78
C LEU A 8 -5.44 7.74 -7.95
N ILE A 9 -4.90 7.26 -6.84
CA ILE A 9 -3.82 6.27 -6.87
C ILE A 9 -4.39 4.95 -6.37
N PHE A 10 -4.18 3.88 -7.14
CA PHE A 10 -4.63 2.54 -6.76
C PHE A 10 -3.41 1.65 -6.56
N THR A 11 -3.46 0.81 -5.53
CA THR A 11 -2.35 -0.06 -5.17
C THR A 11 -2.83 -1.49 -5.03
N ASP A 12 -1.95 -2.43 -5.33
CA ASP A 12 -2.20 -3.84 -5.01
C ASP A 12 -0.89 -4.57 -4.84
N GLY A 13 -0.95 -5.69 -4.15
CA GLY A 13 0.18 -6.58 -3.95
C GLY A 13 -0.23 -8.01 -4.24
N ALA A 14 0.67 -8.80 -4.74
CA ALA A 14 0.43 -10.20 -5.04
C ALA A 14 1.58 -11.06 -4.57
N ALA A 15 1.26 -12.14 -3.87
CA ALA A 15 2.21 -13.16 -3.47
C ALA A 15 1.58 -14.51 -3.78
N PRO A 16 1.66 -14.98 -5.03
CA PRO A 16 1.02 -16.24 -5.44
C PRO A 16 1.51 -17.41 -4.58
N ASN A 17 0.60 -18.35 -4.28
CA ASN A 17 0.94 -19.53 -3.47
C ASN A 17 1.42 -19.18 -2.08
N ASN A 18 0.79 -18.21 -1.42
CA ASN A 18 1.27 -17.63 -0.19
C ASN A 18 0.84 -18.33 1.10
N GLN A 19 0.40 -19.60 1.06
CA GLN A 19 0.04 -20.32 2.29
C GLN A 19 1.17 -20.30 3.32
N ASN A 20 2.41 -20.40 2.86
CA ASN A 20 3.60 -20.29 3.70
C ASN A 20 4.50 -19.14 3.21
N GLY A 21 3.90 -18.14 2.56
CA GLY A 21 4.64 -17.10 1.90
C GLY A 21 5.14 -17.52 0.53
N CYS A 22 5.70 -16.58 -0.21
CA CYS A 22 6.28 -16.82 -1.54
C CYS A 22 7.74 -16.43 -1.55
N LYS A 23 8.51 -17.05 -2.46
CA LYS A 23 9.91 -16.66 -2.67
C LYS A 23 10.00 -15.21 -3.12
N HIS A 24 9.02 -14.75 -3.87
CA HIS A 24 8.91 -13.35 -4.28
C HIS A 24 7.45 -13.05 -4.57
N GLY A 25 7.12 -11.78 -4.50
CA GLY A 25 5.80 -11.30 -4.86
C GLY A 25 5.92 -10.15 -5.85
N GLY A 26 4.85 -9.40 -5.98
CA GLY A 26 4.82 -8.23 -6.84
C GLY A 26 3.96 -7.14 -6.25
N LEU A 27 4.20 -5.93 -6.69
CA LEU A 27 3.35 -4.80 -6.37
C LEU A 27 2.99 -4.02 -7.63
N GLY A 28 1.83 -3.38 -7.60
CA GLY A 28 1.37 -2.52 -8.68
C GLY A 28 0.81 -1.22 -8.13
N VAL A 29 1.11 -0.12 -8.82
CA VAL A 29 0.59 1.21 -8.48
C VAL A 29 0.13 1.86 -9.77
N VAL A 30 -1.07 2.43 -9.75
CA VAL A 30 -1.65 3.13 -10.88
C VAL A 30 -2.07 4.52 -10.44
N VAL A 31 -1.62 5.53 -11.16
CA VAL A 31 -1.99 6.92 -10.90
C VAL A 31 -2.93 7.37 -12.01
N LEU A 32 -4.14 7.77 -11.63
CA LEU A 32 -5.15 8.27 -12.56
C LEU A 32 -5.47 9.73 -12.24
N ASN A 33 -5.90 10.48 -13.27
CA ASN A 33 -6.48 11.78 -12.99
C ASN A 33 -7.96 11.59 -12.60
N ASN A 34 -8.67 12.68 -12.32
CA ASN A 34 -10.06 12.57 -11.86
C ASN A 34 -11.06 12.21 -12.97
N GLN A 35 -10.60 12.10 -14.22
CA GLN A 35 -11.40 11.54 -15.32
C GLN A 35 -11.02 10.06 -15.56
N GLU A 36 -10.27 9.45 -14.65
CA GLU A 36 -9.83 8.07 -14.73
C GLU A 36 -8.90 7.76 -15.91
N GLU A 37 -8.20 8.78 -16.40
CA GLU A 37 -7.13 8.57 -17.38
C GLU A 37 -5.84 8.19 -16.69
N VAL A 38 -5.14 7.19 -17.21
CA VAL A 38 -3.90 6.71 -16.63
C VAL A 38 -2.78 7.72 -16.87
N LEU A 39 -2.24 8.26 -15.79
CA LEU A 39 -1.11 9.19 -15.85
C LEU A 39 0.22 8.47 -15.69
N GLU A 40 0.27 7.44 -14.85
CA GLU A 40 1.49 6.74 -14.53
C GLU A 40 1.16 5.35 -13.99
N THR A 41 2.00 4.39 -14.29
CA THR A 41 1.93 3.05 -13.70
C THR A 41 3.30 2.67 -13.17
N TYR A 42 3.31 1.82 -12.15
CA TYR A 42 4.54 1.30 -11.57
C TYR A 42 4.29 -0.15 -11.16
N LYS A 43 5.25 -1.02 -11.46
CA LYS A 43 5.22 -2.38 -10.94
C LYS A 43 6.64 -2.79 -10.57
N ALA A 44 6.74 -3.64 -9.55
CA ALA A 44 8.03 -4.13 -9.10
C ALA A 44 7.88 -5.49 -8.46
N ARG A 45 8.89 -6.33 -8.63
CA ARG A 45 8.99 -7.59 -7.89
C ARG A 45 9.29 -7.27 -6.43
N VAL A 46 8.67 -8.00 -5.53
CA VAL A 46 8.91 -7.87 -4.09
C VAL A 46 9.74 -9.07 -3.64
N GLU A 47 10.94 -8.77 -3.14
CA GLU A 47 11.80 -9.81 -2.58
C GLU A 47 11.51 -9.98 -1.10
N PRO A 48 11.87 -11.14 -0.52
CA PRO A 48 11.74 -11.32 0.93
C PRO A 48 12.56 -10.29 1.70
N LYS A 49 12.11 -9.97 2.91
CA LYS A 49 12.86 -9.13 3.83
C LYS A 49 14.23 -9.75 4.09
N SER A 50 15.25 -8.92 4.31
CA SER A 50 16.60 -9.37 4.61
C SER A 50 16.59 -10.39 5.75
N GLY A 51 17.23 -11.53 5.54
CA GLY A 51 17.24 -12.62 6.50
C GLY A 51 16.07 -13.59 6.38
N GLU A 52 15.10 -13.28 5.53
CA GLU A 52 13.92 -14.11 5.30
C GLU A 52 14.01 -14.80 3.95
N THR A 53 13.31 -15.92 3.79
CA THR A 53 13.31 -16.66 2.52
C THR A 53 12.02 -16.51 1.75
N ARG A 54 11.00 -15.89 2.36
CA ARG A 54 9.67 -15.75 1.77
C ARG A 54 9.08 -14.39 2.10
N THR A 55 8.20 -13.91 1.24
CA THR A 55 7.39 -12.73 1.51
C THR A 55 5.91 -13.12 1.57
N THR A 56 5.05 -12.18 1.91
CA THR A 56 3.61 -12.43 2.06
C THR A 56 2.80 -11.42 1.25
N ASN A 57 1.54 -11.77 0.99
CA ASN A 57 0.58 -10.86 0.37
C ASN A 57 0.55 -9.53 1.11
N ASN A 58 0.44 -9.59 2.44
CA ASN A 58 0.31 -8.38 3.24
C ASN A 58 1.52 -7.46 3.10
N ARG A 59 2.73 -8.00 3.10
CA ARG A 59 3.92 -7.18 2.88
C ARG A 59 3.94 -6.57 1.48
N CYS A 60 3.53 -7.33 0.46
CA CYS A 60 3.46 -6.81 -0.91
C CYS A 60 2.48 -5.65 -1.00
N GLU A 61 1.32 -5.78 -0.37
CA GLU A 61 0.32 -4.70 -0.36
C GLU A 61 0.80 -3.48 0.40
N MET A 62 1.48 -3.68 1.52
CA MET A 62 2.06 -2.56 2.28
C MET A 62 3.15 -1.84 1.47
N LEU A 63 4.00 -2.59 0.78
CA LEU A 63 5.02 -1.99 -0.07
C LEU A 63 4.43 -1.22 -1.25
N ALA A 64 3.29 -1.69 -1.79
CA ALA A 64 2.57 -0.95 -2.82
C ALA A 64 2.06 0.40 -2.28
N VAL A 65 1.50 0.40 -1.07
CA VAL A 65 1.04 1.65 -0.43
C VAL A 65 2.22 2.57 -0.16
N ILE A 66 3.36 2.04 0.27
CA ILE A 66 4.58 2.83 0.49
C ILE A 66 5.02 3.49 -0.82
N LYS A 67 5.04 2.73 -1.91
CA LYS A 67 5.42 3.30 -3.21
C LYS A 67 4.43 4.39 -3.64
N ALA A 68 3.14 4.15 -3.43
CA ALA A 68 2.12 5.15 -3.74
C ALA A 68 2.33 6.43 -2.92
N LEU A 69 2.64 6.30 -1.64
CA LEU A 69 2.94 7.45 -0.79
C LEU A 69 4.16 8.21 -1.28
N GLU A 70 5.20 7.51 -1.74
CA GLU A 70 6.39 8.14 -2.31
C GLU A 70 6.07 8.93 -3.58
N LEU A 71 5.16 8.42 -4.41
CA LEU A 71 4.77 9.05 -5.66
C LEU A 71 3.71 10.14 -5.47
N ALA A 72 3.00 10.13 -4.35
CA ALA A 72 1.83 10.99 -4.15
C ALA A 72 2.20 12.47 -4.10
N GLU A 73 1.33 13.27 -4.70
CA GLU A 73 1.34 14.72 -4.60
C GLU A 73 0.32 15.16 -3.55
N PRO A 74 0.40 16.41 -3.06
CA PRO A 74 -0.54 16.87 -2.04
C PRO A 74 -1.99 16.62 -2.45
N GLU A 75 -2.78 16.15 -1.49
CA GLU A 75 -4.21 15.87 -1.61
C GLU A 75 -4.56 14.65 -2.47
N ASP A 76 -3.59 13.91 -2.99
CA ASP A 76 -3.85 12.66 -3.71
C ASP A 76 -4.57 11.66 -2.81
N ILE A 77 -5.39 10.82 -3.43
CA ILE A 77 -6.17 9.80 -2.71
C ILE A 77 -5.64 8.42 -3.12
N ILE A 78 -5.05 7.72 -2.16
CA ILE A 78 -4.56 6.37 -2.35
C ILE A 78 -5.66 5.39 -1.98
N HIS A 79 -5.93 4.44 -2.86
CA HIS A 79 -6.94 3.41 -2.67
C HIS A 79 -6.24 2.07 -2.50
N THR A 80 -6.54 1.37 -1.42
CA THR A 80 -6.06 0.01 -1.18
C THR A 80 -7.25 -0.90 -0.96
N ASP A 81 -7.17 -2.14 -1.43
CA ASP A 81 -8.20 -3.12 -1.13
C ASP A 81 -7.91 -3.89 0.15
N ASN A 82 -6.85 -3.54 0.85
CA ASN A 82 -6.52 -4.12 2.15
C ASN A 82 -7.06 -3.23 3.26
N GLU A 83 -8.18 -3.65 3.83
CA GLU A 83 -8.86 -2.88 4.88
C GLU A 83 -7.97 -2.65 6.11
N MET A 84 -7.17 -3.64 6.47
CA MET A 84 -6.27 -3.52 7.62
C MET A 84 -5.24 -2.41 7.43
N ILE A 85 -4.72 -2.26 6.22
CA ILE A 85 -3.75 -1.20 5.93
C ILE A 85 -4.43 0.17 6.04
N ALA A 86 -5.63 0.32 5.49
CA ALA A 86 -6.37 1.58 5.57
C ALA A 86 -6.68 1.94 7.02
N LYS A 87 -7.12 0.97 7.82
CA LYS A 87 -7.39 1.20 9.24
C LYS A 87 -6.13 1.52 10.02
N GLY A 88 -5.05 0.80 9.77
CA GLY A 88 -3.77 1.08 10.42
C GLY A 88 -3.31 2.50 10.15
N TYR A 89 -3.37 2.91 8.90
CA TYR A 89 -2.98 4.27 8.50
C TYR A 89 -3.84 5.34 9.18
N ASN A 90 -5.14 5.14 9.21
CA ASN A 90 -6.08 6.17 9.66
C ASN A 90 -6.36 6.13 11.17
N GLU A 91 -6.24 4.96 11.81
CA GLU A 91 -6.74 4.79 13.18
C GLU A 91 -5.68 4.26 14.15
N TRP A 92 -4.77 3.39 13.74
CA TRP A 92 -3.93 2.65 14.69
C TRP A 92 -2.51 3.18 14.86
N LEU A 93 -1.95 3.85 13.86
CA LEU A 93 -0.54 4.29 13.90
C LEU A 93 -0.22 5.12 15.15
N LYS A 94 -1.07 6.07 15.48
CA LYS A 94 -0.84 6.95 16.63
C LYS A 94 -0.75 6.15 17.93
N GLY A 95 -1.67 5.19 18.11
CA GLY A 95 -1.69 4.34 19.30
C GLY A 95 -0.46 3.44 19.37
N TRP A 96 -0.06 2.86 18.27
CA TRP A 96 1.15 2.03 18.23
C TRP A 96 2.39 2.83 18.60
N LYS A 97 2.53 4.03 18.09
CA LYS A 97 3.67 4.91 18.42
C LYS A 97 3.71 5.21 19.90
N LEU A 98 2.56 5.50 20.51
CA LEU A 98 2.47 5.80 21.94
C LEU A 98 2.79 4.57 22.80
N LYS A 99 2.57 3.37 22.29
CA LYS A 99 2.81 2.12 23.02
C LYS A 99 4.14 1.47 22.65
N GLY A 100 5.02 2.18 21.97
CA GLY A 100 6.33 1.65 21.58
C GLY A 100 6.25 0.56 20.53
N TRP A 101 5.28 0.66 19.61
CA TRP A 101 5.07 -0.29 18.52
C TRP A 101 4.65 -1.68 18.98
N LYS A 102 3.81 -1.70 20.00
CA LYS A 102 3.21 -2.94 20.50
C LYS A 102 1.70 -2.92 20.27
N ASN A 103 1.15 -4.09 19.94
CA ASN A 103 -0.29 -4.22 19.76
C ASN A 103 -1.01 -4.39 21.11
N ALA A 104 -2.33 -4.59 21.08
CA ALA A 104 -3.14 -4.73 22.28
C ALA A 104 -2.71 -5.91 23.16
N SER A 105 -2.09 -6.93 22.56
CA SER A 105 -1.58 -8.11 23.29
C SER A 105 -0.15 -7.91 23.79
N LYS A 106 0.38 -6.69 23.71
CA LYS A 106 1.74 -6.33 24.12
C LYS A 106 2.83 -7.02 23.31
N LYS A 107 2.49 -7.52 22.11
CA LYS A 107 3.43 -8.11 21.17
C LYS A 107 3.83 -7.07 20.13
N PRO A 108 5.04 -7.19 19.53
CA PRO A 108 5.42 -6.25 18.45
C PRO A 108 4.37 -6.23 17.33
N VAL A 109 4.12 -5.05 16.80
CA VAL A 109 3.23 -4.89 15.64
C VAL A 109 3.80 -5.66 14.46
N ALA A 110 2.99 -6.48 13.80
CA ALA A 110 3.43 -7.23 12.62
C ALA A 110 3.85 -6.25 11.51
N ASN A 111 4.93 -6.57 10.81
CA ASN A 111 5.48 -5.72 9.75
C ASN A 111 5.83 -4.31 10.25
N GLN A 112 6.32 -4.23 11.48
CA GLN A 112 6.66 -2.97 12.12
C GLN A 112 7.58 -2.12 11.27
N ASP A 113 8.55 -2.72 10.60
CA ASP A 113 9.48 -2.01 9.72
C ASP A 113 8.75 -1.21 8.64
N LEU A 114 7.74 -1.82 8.03
CA LEU A 114 6.95 -1.16 6.99
C LEU A 114 6.00 -0.11 7.57
N TRP A 115 5.39 -0.40 8.72
CA TRP A 115 4.53 0.58 9.39
C TRP A 115 5.30 1.83 9.80
N GLN A 116 6.56 1.68 10.20
CA GLN A 116 7.40 2.83 10.54
C GLN A 116 7.71 3.68 9.30
N ARG A 117 7.94 3.04 8.16
CA ARG A 117 8.13 3.76 6.89
C ARG A 117 6.86 4.48 6.47
N ILE A 118 5.71 3.84 6.60
CA ILE A 118 4.41 4.44 6.29
C ILE A 118 4.16 5.65 7.18
N ASP A 119 4.45 5.54 8.47
CA ASP A 119 4.27 6.64 9.41
C ASP A 119 5.11 7.85 9.03
N LYS A 120 6.37 7.62 8.67
CA LYS A 120 7.26 8.69 8.25
C LYS A 120 6.71 9.42 7.03
N LEU A 121 6.25 8.65 6.03
CA LEU A 121 5.68 9.22 4.81
C LEU A 121 4.38 9.98 5.11
N LYS A 122 3.56 9.47 6.03
CA LYS A 122 2.34 10.16 6.45
C LYS A 122 2.66 11.53 7.06
N GLN A 123 3.71 11.60 7.87
CA GLN A 123 4.13 12.87 8.47
C GLN A 123 4.66 13.85 7.43
N GLU A 124 5.36 13.35 6.41
CA GLU A 124 5.90 14.19 5.34
C GLU A 124 4.80 14.66 4.37
N LYS A 125 3.72 13.89 4.22
CA LYS A 125 2.65 14.17 3.26
C LYS A 125 1.28 14.12 3.94
N PRO A 126 1.01 15.05 4.87
CA PRO A 126 -0.18 14.97 5.73
C PRO A 126 -1.51 15.17 5.00
N THR A 127 -1.51 15.71 3.78
CA THR A 127 -2.75 15.92 3.04
C THR A 127 -3.12 14.76 2.13
N VAL A 128 -2.25 13.77 1.99
CA VAL A 128 -2.54 12.56 1.22
C VAL A 128 -3.49 11.67 2.01
N VAL A 129 -4.53 11.19 1.34
CA VAL A 129 -5.57 10.36 1.95
C VAL A 129 -5.35 8.90 1.55
N VAL A 130 -5.50 7.98 2.48
CA VAL A 130 -5.51 6.55 2.19
C VAL A 130 -6.89 6.01 2.56
N LYS A 131 -7.56 5.37 1.60
CA LYS A 131 -8.90 4.83 1.86
C LYS A 131 -9.02 3.42 1.32
N TRP A 132 -9.89 2.66 1.95
CA TRP A 132 -10.19 1.29 1.56
C TRP A 132 -11.21 1.26 0.44
N VAL A 133 -10.98 0.36 -0.54
CA VAL A 133 -11.96 0.02 -1.57
C VAL A 133 -12.10 -1.49 -1.61
N ARG A 134 -13.28 -1.97 -1.97
CA ARG A 134 -13.50 -3.41 -2.08
C ARG A 134 -12.74 -3.93 -3.31
N GLY A 135 -11.91 -4.96 -3.12
CA GLY A 135 -11.21 -5.62 -4.23
C GLY A 135 -12.18 -6.40 -5.12
N HIS A 136 -11.81 -6.58 -6.38
CA HIS A 136 -12.57 -7.35 -7.37
C HIS A 136 -14.03 -6.90 -7.51
N SER A 137 -14.27 -5.60 -7.40
CA SER A 137 -15.62 -5.02 -7.49
C SER A 137 -15.83 -4.22 -8.77
N GLY A 138 -14.97 -4.41 -9.77
CA GLY A 138 -15.10 -3.73 -11.06
C GLY A 138 -14.51 -2.33 -11.10
N ILE A 139 -13.77 -1.93 -10.07
CA ILE A 139 -13.12 -0.61 -10.06
C ILE A 139 -11.90 -0.68 -10.98
N TYR A 140 -11.89 0.14 -12.02
CA TYR A 140 -10.86 0.09 -13.07
C TYR A 140 -9.44 0.20 -12.52
N GLY A 141 -9.17 1.21 -11.68
CA GLY A 141 -7.82 1.41 -11.14
C GLY A 141 -7.36 0.25 -10.26
N ASN A 142 -8.27 -0.31 -9.45
CA ASN A 142 -7.97 -1.46 -8.61
C ASN A 142 -7.61 -2.69 -9.45
N GLU A 143 -8.39 -2.95 -10.50
CA GLU A 143 -8.14 -4.09 -11.37
C GLU A 143 -6.82 -3.95 -12.13
N LEU A 144 -6.51 -2.74 -12.59
CA LEU A 144 -5.25 -2.47 -13.28
C LEU A 144 -4.06 -2.67 -12.33
N ALA A 145 -4.16 -2.19 -11.10
CA ALA A 145 -3.11 -2.39 -10.09
C ALA A 145 -2.92 -3.88 -9.79
N ASP A 146 -4.02 -4.65 -9.70
CA ASP A 146 -3.97 -6.09 -9.49
C ASP A 146 -3.22 -6.78 -10.62
N ASN A 147 -3.52 -6.44 -11.86
CA ASN A 147 -2.83 -7.01 -13.03
C ASN A 147 -1.34 -6.72 -12.99
N LEU A 148 -0.95 -5.49 -12.66
CA LEU A 148 0.45 -5.11 -12.57
C LEU A 148 1.18 -5.89 -11.47
N ALA A 149 0.55 -6.04 -10.30
CA ALA A 149 1.13 -6.78 -9.18
C ALA A 149 1.33 -8.25 -9.56
N THR A 150 0.33 -8.85 -10.22
CA THR A 150 0.39 -10.25 -10.65
C THR A 150 1.49 -10.46 -11.69
N GLU A 151 1.60 -9.56 -12.65
CA GLU A 151 2.68 -9.61 -13.65
C GLU A 151 4.05 -9.50 -13.00
N ALA A 152 4.21 -8.61 -12.03
CA ALA A 152 5.49 -8.42 -11.36
C ALA A 152 5.88 -9.62 -10.51
N ALA A 153 4.90 -10.35 -9.98
CA ALA A 153 5.13 -11.54 -9.15
C ALA A 153 5.44 -12.79 -9.97
N ALA A 154 5.16 -12.76 -11.26
CA ALA A 154 5.36 -13.94 -12.13
C ALA A 154 6.83 -14.31 -12.34
#